data_cc2f64e2d9f8c3cbc59b3c564f135730
#
_entry.id   cc2f64e2d9f8c3cbc59b3c564f135730
#
_cell.length_a   1.000
_cell.length_b   1.000
_cell.length_c   1.000
_cell.angle_alpha   90.00
_cell.angle_beta   90.00
_cell.angle_gamma   90.00
#
_symmetry.space_group_name_H-M   'P 1'
#
loop_
_entity.id
_entity.type
_entity.pdbx_description
1 polymer ?
#
loop_
_entity_poly.entity_id
_entity_poly.type
_entity_poly.pdbx_seq_one_letter_code
_entity_poly.pdbx_strand_id
1 'polypeptide(L)'
;VFHPFNNHTLIMGDLYTEMNKIGLHSQGAEYEEYMIALDRAEQDPEKAKILSSMIAYQNMAHGQKTFTVGKSNTYTMQVLYRMGFVWPVTSLDYMKRFINALRGLGFFD
;
A
#
# COMPACT_ATOMS: atom_id res chain seq x y z
N VAL A 1 26.64 -0.60 -2.97
CA VAL A 1 25.23 -0.71 -3.40
C VAL A 1 24.37 0.11 -2.45
N PHE A 2 23.49 0.94 -3.00
CA PHE A 2 22.55 1.77 -2.24
C PHE A 2 21.15 1.14 -2.28
N HIS A 3 20.48 1.14 -1.14
CA HIS A 3 19.12 0.66 -0.99
C HIS A 3 18.20 1.82 -0.55
N PRO A 4 17.74 2.67 -1.49
CA PRO A 4 16.91 3.82 -1.15
C PRO A 4 15.47 3.40 -0.89
N PHE A 5 15.10 3.27 0.36
CA PHE A 5 13.71 3.08 0.78
C PHE A 5 13.44 3.84 2.08
N ASN A 6 12.20 4.29 2.21
CA ASN A 6 11.74 4.94 3.43
C ASN A 6 11.62 3.88 4.54
N ASN A 7 12.27 4.11 5.67
CA ASN A 7 12.23 3.22 6.84
C ASN A 7 11.10 3.56 7.83
N HIS A 8 10.31 4.58 7.57
CA HIS A 8 9.09 4.84 8.32
C HIS A 8 7.99 3.87 7.91
N THR A 9 7.30 3.31 8.89
CA THR A 9 6.23 2.34 8.66
C THR A 9 4.95 3.02 8.22
N LEU A 10 4.30 2.47 7.21
CA LEU A 10 2.96 2.84 6.80
C LEU A 10 1.94 2.06 7.63
N ILE A 11 0.97 2.75 8.24
CA ILE A 11 -0.12 2.12 8.97
C ILE A 11 -1.36 2.08 8.05
N MET A 12 -1.75 0.89 7.64
CA MET A 12 -2.90 0.72 6.71
C MET A 12 -4.22 1.24 7.29
N GLY A 13 -4.40 1.17 8.62
CA GLY A 13 -5.56 1.77 9.28
C GLY A 13 -5.67 3.28 9.07
N ASP A 14 -4.55 3.98 9.04
CA ASP A 14 -4.51 5.42 8.76
C ASP A 14 -4.91 5.71 7.30
N LEU A 15 -4.47 4.86 6.36
CA LEU A 15 -4.87 4.97 4.96
C LEU A 15 -6.38 4.84 4.80
N TYR A 16 -7.00 3.80 5.39
CA TYR A 16 -8.45 3.60 5.35
C TYR A 16 -9.23 4.76 5.98
N THR A 17 -8.72 5.30 7.08
CA THR A 17 -9.31 6.45 7.75
C THR A 17 -9.36 7.67 6.82
N GLU A 18 -8.27 7.98 6.15
CA GLU A 18 -8.23 9.11 5.22
C GLU A 18 -9.04 8.88 3.95
N MET A 19 -9.06 7.66 3.42
CA MET A 19 -9.93 7.28 2.29
C MET A 19 -11.41 7.48 2.61
N ASN A 20 -11.85 7.04 3.78
CA ASN A 20 -13.26 7.20 4.21
C ASN A 20 -13.67 8.66 4.40
N LYS A 21 -12.77 9.53 4.84
CA LYS A 21 -13.04 10.98 4.96
C LYS A 21 -13.36 11.66 3.64
N ILE A 22 -12.85 11.14 2.52
CA ILE A 22 -13.11 11.68 1.18
C ILE A 22 -14.20 10.92 0.43
N GLY A 23 -14.92 10.03 1.13
CA GLY A 23 -16.07 9.29 0.57
C GLY A 23 -15.70 7.99 -0.14
N LEU A 24 -14.46 7.53 -0.05
CA LEU A 24 -14.06 6.20 -0.52
C LEU A 24 -14.35 5.20 0.57
N HIS A 25 -15.42 4.44 0.40
CA HIS A 25 -15.85 3.43 1.38
C HIS A 25 -14.89 2.25 1.42
N SER A 26 -13.96 2.30 2.36
CA SER A 26 -13.00 1.24 2.62
C SER A 26 -13.13 0.74 4.06
N GLN A 27 -13.01 -0.56 4.25
CA GLN A 27 -13.02 -1.19 5.57
C GLN A 27 -12.00 -2.32 5.63
N GLY A 28 -11.46 -2.56 6.81
CA GLY A 28 -10.72 -3.77 7.09
C GLY A 28 -11.67 -4.97 7.08
N ALA A 29 -11.20 -6.09 6.61
CA ALA A 29 -11.90 -7.38 6.67
C ALA A 29 -10.94 -8.45 7.18
N GLU A 30 -11.48 -9.46 7.84
CA GLU A 30 -10.74 -10.67 8.16
C GLU A 30 -10.34 -11.38 6.87
N TYR A 31 -9.23 -12.11 6.91
CA TYR A 31 -8.67 -12.75 5.73
C TYR A 31 -9.67 -13.64 4.97
N GLU A 32 -10.45 -14.43 5.68
CA GLU A 32 -11.45 -15.32 5.09
C GLU A 32 -12.58 -14.54 4.40
N GLU A 33 -13.08 -13.48 5.03
CA GLU A 33 -14.10 -12.61 4.46
C GLU A 33 -13.60 -11.90 3.19
N TYR A 34 -12.35 -11.44 3.24
CA TYR A 34 -11.69 -10.82 2.10
C TYR A 34 -11.56 -11.79 0.93
N MET A 35 -11.15 -13.05 1.16
CA MET A 35 -11.03 -14.07 0.11
C MET A 35 -12.38 -14.40 -0.52
N ILE A 36 -13.44 -14.54 0.28
CA ILE A 36 -14.81 -14.77 -0.23
C ILE A 36 -15.27 -13.58 -1.10
N ALA A 37 -14.99 -12.37 -0.69
CA ALA A 37 -15.34 -11.18 -1.46
C ALA A 37 -14.57 -11.11 -2.79
N LEU A 38 -13.30 -11.51 -2.77
CA LEU A 38 -12.45 -11.56 -3.96
C LEU A 38 -12.96 -12.61 -4.97
N ASP A 39 -13.25 -13.82 -4.51
CA ASP A 39 -13.81 -14.89 -5.34
C ASP A 39 -15.13 -14.48 -6.03
N ARG A 40 -15.98 -13.78 -5.29
CA ARG A 40 -17.22 -13.21 -5.85
C ARG A 40 -16.96 -12.14 -6.91
N ALA A 41 -15.96 -11.30 -6.66
CA ALA A 41 -15.58 -10.25 -7.60
C ALA A 41 -14.95 -10.83 -8.89
N GLU A 42 -14.25 -11.94 -8.81
CA GLU A 42 -13.71 -12.66 -9.99
C GLU A 42 -14.80 -13.20 -10.92
N GLN A 43 -15.97 -13.51 -10.41
CA GLN A 43 -17.10 -13.98 -11.21
C GLN A 43 -17.75 -12.88 -12.05
N ASP A 44 -17.47 -11.62 -11.75
CA ASP A 44 -17.92 -10.46 -12.50
C ASP A 44 -16.81 -10.03 -13.48
N PRO A 45 -17.00 -10.15 -14.82
CA PRO A 45 -15.94 -9.88 -15.81
C PRO A 45 -15.35 -8.47 -15.74
N GLU A 46 -16.14 -7.47 -15.41
CA GLU A 46 -15.67 -6.08 -15.28
C GLU A 46 -14.76 -5.91 -14.04
N LYS A 47 -15.17 -6.51 -12.92
CA LYS A 47 -14.37 -6.49 -11.70
C LYS A 47 -13.12 -7.35 -11.83
N ALA A 48 -13.22 -8.51 -12.43
CA ALA A 48 -12.09 -9.41 -12.67
C ALA A 48 -10.99 -8.73 -13.48
N LYS A 49 -11.34 -7.91 -14.47
CA LYS A 49 -10.37 -7.15 -15.25
C LYS A 49 -9.61 -6.14 -14.41
N ILE A 50 -10.29 -5.43 -13.52
CA ILE A 50 -9.68 -4.44 -12.62
C ILE A 50 -8.80 -5.14 -11.57
N LEU A 51 -9.27 -6.28 -11.05
CA LEU A 51 -8.61 -7.02 -9.98
C LEU A 51 -7.51 -7.98 -10.46
N SER A 52 -7.37 -8.18 -11.77
CA SER A 52 -6.48 -9.22 -12.34
C SER A 52 -5.03 -9.14 -11.83
N SER A 53 -4.48 -7.94 -11.72
CA SER A 53 -3.12 -7.76 -11.20
C SER A 53 -3.01 -8.05 -9.71
N MET A 54 -4.04 -7.73 -8.94
CA MET A 54 -4.09 -7.98 -7.49
C MET A 54 -4.27 -9.46 -7.19
N ILE A 55 -5.11 -10.15 -7.95
CA ILE A 55 -5.33 -11.59 -7.86
C ILE A 55 -4.04 -12.35 -8.21
N ALA A 56 -3.36 -11.96 -9.30
CA ALA A 56 -2.08 -12.54 -9.67
C ALA A 56 -1.03 -12.36 -8.57
N TYR A 57 -0.96 -11.19 -7.95
CA TYR A 57 -0.05 -10.92 -6.83
C TYR A 57 -0.37 -11.79 -5.61
N GLN A 58 -1.62 -11.97 -5.28
CA GLN A 58 -2.03 -12.83 -4.15
C GLN A 58 -1.75 -14.30 -4.38
N ASN A 59 -2.01 -14.80 -5.59
CA ASN A 59 -1.68 -16.17 -5.96
C ASN A 59 -0.17 -16.44 -5.88
N MET A 60 0.65 -15.46 -6.21
CA MET A 60 2.10 -15.54 -6.01
C MET A 60 2.49 -15.52 -4.52
N ALA A 61 1.81 -14.71 -3.70
CA ALA A 61 2.10 -14.59 -2.28
C ALA A 61 1.70 -15.84 -1.48
N HIS A 62 0.64 -16.55 -1.88
CA HIS A 62 0.22 -17.79 -1.23
C HIS A 62 1.21 -18.95 -1.37
N GLY A 63 2.02 -18.97 -2.42
CA GLY A 63 3.07 -19.95 -2.61
C GLY A 63 4.37 -19.66 -1.84
N GLN A 64 4.52 -18.48 -1.29
CA GLN A 64 5.72 -18.05 -0.58
C GLN A 64 5.42 -17.94 0.91
N LYS A 65 6.03 -18.81 1.73
CA LYS A 65 6.19 -18.54 3.16
C LYS A 65 6.80 -17.15 3.28
N THR A 66 6.16 -16.27 4.05
CA THR A 66 6.60 -14.90 4.29
C THR A 66 8.09 -14.82 4.58
N PHE A 67 8.86 -14.45 3.59
CA PHE A 67 10.24 -14.07 3.77
C PHE A 67 10.27 -12.63 4.28
N THR A 68 10.40 -12.48 5.57
CA THR A 68 10.86 -11.22 6.13
C THR A 68 12.37 -11.14 5.84
N VAL A 69 12.73 -10.70 4.66
CA VAL A 69 14.10 -10.33 4.39
C VAL A 69 14.34 -9.03 5.16
N GLY A 70 15.03 -9.12 6.27
CA GLY A 70 15.51 -7.96 7.01
C GLY A 70 16.44 -7.14 6.12
N LYS A 71 15.87 -6.18 5.37
CA LYS A 71 16.67 -5.25 4.58
C LYS A 71 17.11 -4.09 5.47
N SER A 72 18.40 -3.81 5.49
CA SER A 72 18.95 -2.64 6.16
C SER A 72 19.38 -1.62 5.11
N ASN A 73 19.02 -0.36 5.33
CA ASN A 73 19.47 0.76 4.52
C ASN A 73 20.26 1.80 5.31
N THR A 74 20.81 1.42 6.45
CA THR A 74 21.51 2.32 7.38
C THR A 74 22.60 3.14 6.68
N TYR A 75 23.43 2.49 5.86
CA TYR A 75 24.47 3.20 5.10
C TYR A 75 23.86 4.21 4.11
N THR A 76 22.84 3.81 3.35
CA THR A 76 22.15 4.70 2.41
C THR A 76 21.54 5.89 3.14
N MET A 77 20.91 5.68 4.29
CA MET A 77 20.33 6.74 5.11
C MET A 77 21.39 7.74 5.60
N GLN A 78 22.55 7.27 6.04
CA GLN A 78 23.65 8.14 6.46
C GLN A 78 24.17 9.01 5.32
N VAL A 79 24.33 8.43 4.12
CA VAL A 79 24.78 9.19 2.92
C VAL A 79 23.74 10.22 2.54
N LEU A 80 22.47 9.86 2.45
CA LEU A 80 21.37 10.77 2.12
C LEU A 80 21.25 11.92 3.13
N TYR A 81 21.37 11.62 4.42
CA TYR A 81 21.35 12.64 5.48
C TYR A 81 22.49 13.66 5.33
N ARG A 82 23.69 13.20 5.00
CA ARG A 82 24.83 14.10 4.74
C ARG A 82 24.62 14.99 3.50
N MET A 83 23.79 14.52 2.56
CA MET A 83 23.37 15.30 1.39
C MET A 83 22.17 16.21 1.67
N GLY A 84 21.68 16.27 2.91
CA GLY A 84 20.53 17.09 3.29
C GLY A 84 19.18 16.47 3.01
N PHE A 85 19.12 15.17 2.63
CA PHE A 85 17.86 14.47 2.37
C PHE A 85 17.41 13.68 3.60
N VAL A 86 16.16 13.87 3.97
CA VAL A 86 15.48 13.12 5.04
C VAL A 86 14.16 12.57 4.51
N TRP A 87 13.92 11.28 4.73
CA TRP A 87 12.64 10.67 4.38
C TRP A 87 11.48 11.26 5.21
N PRO A 88 10.36 11.59 4.56
CA PRO A 88 9.18 12.05 5.30
C PRO A 88 8.64 10.94 6.20
N VAL A 89 8.16 11.34 7.38
CA VAL A 89 7.41 10.45 8.27
C VAL A 89 6.06 10.13 7.64
N THR A 90 5.68 8.86 7.63
CA THR A 90 4.40 8.37 7.12
C THR A 90 3.29 8.57 8.17
N SER A 91 3.02 9.82 8.51
CA SER A 91 1.98 10.24 9.45
C SER A 91 0.59 10.31 8.80
N LEU A 92 -0.45 10.56 9.59
CA LEU A 92 -1.79 10.85 9.07
C LEU A 92 -1.80 12.02 8.08
N ASP A 93 -1.03 13.07 8.34
CA ASP A 93 -0.91 14.22 7.43
C ASP A 93 -0.25 13.83 6.10
N TYR A 94 0.76 12.96 6.14
CA TYR A 94 1.35 12.37 4.93
C TYR A 94 0.30 11.59 4.12
N MET A 95 -0.49 10.74 4.79
CA MET A 95 -1.56 9.98 4.15
C MET A 95 -2.61 10.87 3.51
N LYS A 96 -3.03 11.90 4.21
CA LYS A 96 -3.99 12.89 3.68
C LYS A 96 -3.47 13.53 2.39
N ARG A 97 -2.21 13.97 2.38
CA ARG A 97 -1.59 14.56 1.18
C ARG A 97 -1.48 13.54 0.04
N PHE A 98 -1.10 12.31 0.35
CA PHE A 98 -1.03 11.22 -0.61
C PHE A 98 -2.38 10.93 -1.28
N ILE A 99 -3.43 10.74 -0.49
CA ILE A 99 -4.79 10.48 -0.98
C ILE A 99 -5.32 11.67 -1.82
N ASN A 100 -5.09 12.90 -1.37
CA ASN A 100 -5.49 14.08 -2.12
C ASN A 100 -4.74 14.21 -3.46
N ALA A 101 -3.47 13.86 -3.50
CA ALA A 101 -2.70 13.83 -4.73
C ALA A 101 -3.25 12.78 -5.72
N LEU A 102 -3.54 11.57 -5.27
CA LEU A 102 -4.18 10.52 -6.09
C LEU A 102 -5.55 10.96 -6.62
N ARG A 103 -6.35 11.61 -5.78
CA ARG A 103 -7.64 12.18 -6.18
C ARG A 103 -7.48 13.26 -7.26
N GLY A 104 -6.51 14.15 -7.10
CA GLY A 104 -6.20 15.18 -8.09
C GLY A 104 -5.72 14.63 -9.43
N LEU A 105 -5.19 13.41 -9.45
CA LEU A 105 -4.80 12.67 -10.65
C LEU A 105 -5.94 11.83 -11.25
N GLY A 106 -7.14 11.86 -10.69
CA GLY A 106 -8.29 11.06 -11.14
C GLY A 106 -8.14 9.55 -10.85
N PHE A 107 -7.31 9.18 -9.88
CA PHE A 107 -7.05 7.75 -9.60
C PHE A 107 -8.28 7.00 -9.08
N PHE A 108 -9.21 7.70 -8.46
CA PHE A 108 -10.44 7.13 -7.87
C PHE A 108 -11.71 7.36 -8.71
N ASP A 109 -11.58 7.93 -9.87
CA ASP A 109 -12.71 8.26 -10.77
C ASP A 109 -13.07 7.09 -11.70
#